data_8939ea287fb3223c5103a98732355401
#
_entry.id   8939ea287fb3223c5103a98732355401
#
_cell.length_a   1.000
_cell.length_b   1.000
_cell.length_c   1.000
_cell.angle_alpha   90.00
_cell.angle_beta   90.00
_cell.angle_gamma   90.00
#
_symmetry.space_group_name_H-M   'P 1'
#
loop_
_entity.id
_entity.type
_entity.pdbx_description
1 polymer ?
#
loop_
_entity_poly.entity_id
_entity_poly.type
_entity_poly.pdbx_seq_one_letter_code
_entity_poly.pdbx_strand_id
1 'polypeptide(L)'
;WYSDGGYRKRFKMGVDATLMSRPLLEHLVRERVLALPNVKLVDNCAVLGLVTAVSGAQITGVQVEYRESGQRDYLNANLVVDSTGRGSRTPHWLKDLGYEPAPESEVRVDVGYATRVYRRSPADPRSKEWVLITPEAPKENRFGGIFPIEGDRWICSMGGWHGDHAPMDEASFLEFARSLPAPDIYNIISQAEPISDIIPHKFQHSLRRHYE
;
A
#
# COMPACT_ATOMS: atom_id res chain seq x y z
N TRP A 1 20.96 5.04 -3.81
CA TRP A 1 20.05 4.62 -4.84
C TRP A 1 20.82 4.02 -6.01
N TYR A 2 20.44 2.81 -6.39
CA TYR A 2 20.95 2.10 -7.56
C TYR A 2 19.84 2.04 -8.62
N SER A 3 20.11 2.44 -9.86
CA SER A 3 19.20 2.32 -11.01
C SER A 3 19.97 2.38 -12.32
N ASP A 4 19.41 1.79 -13.40
CA ASP A 4 19.99 1.76 -14.74
C ASP A 4 21.47 1.35 -14.71
N GLY A 5 21.77 0.24 -14.03
CA GLY A 5 23.10 -0.36 -13.98
C GLY A 5 24.15 0.38 -13.15
N GLY A 6 23.76 1.35 -12.29
CA GLY A 6 24.73 2.08 -11.47
C GLY A 6 24.17 2.84 -10.27
N TYR A 7 25.10 3.21 -9.39
CA TYR A 7 24.77 4.07 -8.25
C TYR A 7 24.56 5.52 -8.66
N ARG A 8 23.47 6.14 -8.18
CA ARG A 8 23.21 7.57 -8.41
C ARG A 8 23.99 8.44 -7.45
N LYS A 9 24.47 9.58 -7.95
CA LYS A 9 25.14 10.57 -7.11
C LYS A 9 24.19 11.13 -6.06
N ARG A 10 24.70 11.32 -4.84
CA ARG A 10 23.97 12.02 -3.76
C ARG A 10 24.04 13.52 -4.01
N PHE A 11 22.90 14.18 -3.97
CA PHE A 11 22.80 15.63 -4.05
C PHE A 11 21.61 16.14 -3.22
N LYS A 12 21.68 17.37 -2.77
CA LYS A 12 20.56 18.00 -2.05
C LYS A 12 19.50 18.42 -3.07
N MET A 13 18.31 17.87 -2.95
CA MET A 13 17.17 18.18 -3.82
C MET A 13 16.34 19.37 -3.34
N GLY A 14 16.59 19.89 -2.12
CA GLY A 14 15.75 20.90 -1.49
C GLY A 14 14.38 20.36 -1.02
N VAL A 15 14.24 19.05 -0.96
CA VAL A 15 13.03 18.38 -0.47
C VAL A 15 13.43 17.51 0.71
N ASP A 16 12.74 17.69 1.82
CA ASP A 16 12.86 16.83 2.99
C ASP A 16 11.75 15.76 2.97
N ALA A 17 12.12 14.52 3.25
CA ALA A 17 11.20 13.41 3.38
C ALA A 17 11.29 12.79 4.78
N THR A 18 10.15 12.51 5.38
CA THR A 18 10.08 11.78 6.64
C THR A 18 9.76 10.32 6.35
N LEU A 19 10.63 9.43 6.80
CA LEU A 19 10.44 7.98 6.69
C LEU A 19 9.77 7.46 7.96
N MET A 20 8.69 6.72 7.79
CA MET A 20 7.93 6.14 8.90
C MET A 20 7.18 4.90 8.43
N SER A 21 6.74 4.07 9.38
CA SER A 21 5.85 2.96 9.05
C SER A 21 4.46 3.46 8.65
N ARG A 22 3.78 2.67 7.80
CA ARG A 22 2.39 2.96 7.43
C ARG A 22 1.45 3.01 8.66
N PRO A 23 1.52 2.07 9.63
CA PRO A 23 0.69 2.15 10.83
C PRO A 23 0.86 3.45 11.60
N LEU A 24 2.09 3.97 11.75
CA LEU A 24 2.31 5.25 12.43
C LEU A 24 1.68 6.41 11.66
N LEU A 25 1.87 6.45 10.34
CA LEU A 25 1.24 7.48 9.50
C LEU A 25 -0.28 7.45 9.59
N GLU A 26 -0.88 6.26 9.47
CA GLU A 26 -2.34 6.08 9.57
C GLU A 26 -2.87 6.50 10.94
N HIS A 27 -2.16 6.15 12.02
CA HIS A 27 -2.52 6.55 13.39
C HIS A 27 -2.54 8.07 13.53
N LEU A 28 -1.47 8.76 13.15
CA LEU A 28 -1.36 10.21 13.26
C LEU A 28 -2.40 10.96 12.42
N VAL A 29 -2.65 10.49 11.20
CA VAL A 29 -3.68 11.09 10.33
C VAL A 29 -5.07 10.86 10.94
N ARG A 30 -5.35 9.64 11.41
CA ARG A 30 -6.62 9.29 12.05
C ARG A 30 -6.89 10.13 13.30
N GLU A 31 -5.91 10.26 14.19
CA GLU A 31 -6.05 11.13 15.37
C GLU A 31 -6.42 12.57 14.99
N ARG A 32 -5.68 13.15 14.03
CA ARG A 32 -5.93 14.53 13.58
C ARG A 32 -7.31 14.71 12.97
N VAL A 33 -7.75 13.75 12.15
CA VAL A 33 -9.08 13.80 11.50
C VAL A 33 -10.19 13.67 12.56
N LEU A 34 -10.05 12.76 13.52
CA LEU A 34 -11.04 12.53 14.57
C LEU A 34 -11.11 13.65 15.61
N ALA A 35 -10.05 14.47 15.73
CA ALA A 35 -10.06 15.67 16.55
C ALA A 35 -10.89 16.83 15.96
N LEU A 36 -11.32 16.73 14.69
CA LEU A 36 -12.16 17.74 14.06
C LEU A 36 -13.60 17.63 14.57
N PRO A 37 -14.21 18.74 15.04
CA PRO A 37 -15.54 18.71 15.70
C PRO A 37 -16.69 18.33 14.76
N ASN A 38 -16.46 18.42 13.46
CA ASN A 38 -17.44 18.09 12.40
C ASN A 38 -17.25 16.71 11.80
N VAL A 39 -16.34 15.89 12.34
CA VAL A 39 -16.10 14.51 11.89
C VAL A 39 -16.67 13.52 12.89
N LYS A 40 -17.50 12.61 12.41
CA LYS A 40 -18.03 11.50 13.19
C LYS A 40 -17.53 10.18 12.61
N LEU A 41 -16.84 9.39 13.41
CA LEU A 41 -16.47 8.02 13.06
C LEU A 41 -17.64 7.09 13.40
N VAL A 42 -17.99 6.23 12.47
CA VAL A 42 -18.87 5.08 12.69
C VAL A 42 -18.06 3.84 12.31
N ASP A 43 -17.48 3.20 13.30
CA ASP A 43 -16.71 1.96 13.12
C ASP A 43 -17.60 0.72 13.25
N ASN A 44 -17.01 -0.43 13.04
CA ASN A 44 -17.67 -1.74 13.09
C ASN A 44 -18.98 -1.78 12.28
N CYS A 45 -19.02 -1.05 11.18
CA CYS A 45 -20.17 -0.82 10.32
C CYS A 45 -19.86 -1.22 8.87
N ALA A 46 -20.74 -1.99 8.27
CA ALA A 46 -20.64 -2.37 6.86
C ALA A 46 -21.58 -1.50 6.02
N VAL A 47 -21.05 -0.92 4.93
CA VAL A 47 -21.89 -0.28 3.91
C VAL A 47 -22.44 -1.36 2.99
N LEU A 48 -23.75 -1.44 2.87
CA LEU A 48 -24.45 -2.46 2.09
C LEU A 48 -24.80 -1.98 0.68
N GLY A 49 -25.04 -0.68 0.50
CA GLY A 49 -25.43 -0.11 -0.78
C GLY A 49 -25.62 1.40 -0.74
N LEU A 50 -25.90 1.96 -1.92
CA LEU A 50 -26.25 3.37 -2.09
C LEU A 50 -27.77 3.56 -1.93
N VAL A 51 -28.19 4.70 -1.41
CA VAL A 51 -29.59 5.11 -1.33
C VAL A 51 -29.82 6.21 -2.35
N THR A 52 -30.92 6.09 -3.13
CA THR A 52 -31.29 7.06 -4.15
C THR A 52 -32.55 7.81 -3.78
N ALA A 53 -32.74 9.02 -4.34
CA ALA A 53 -34.02 9.67 -4.37
C ALA A 53 -35.02 8.85 -5.18
N VAL A 54 -36.33 9.15 -5.02
CA VAL A 54 -37.43 8.46 -5.74
C VAL A 54 -37.24 8.49 -7.25
N SER A 55 -36.63 9.56 -7.78
CA SER A 55 -36.32 9.70 -9.20
C SER A 55 -35.19 8.79 -9.69
N GLY A 56 -34.42 8.18 -8.80
CA GLY A 56 -33.22 7.40 -9.12
C GLY A 56 -32.00 8.25 -9.58
N ALA A 57 -32.20 9.54 -9.80
CA ALA A 57 -31.17 10.42 -10.41
C ALA A 57 -30.14 11.00 -9.41
N GLN A 58 -30.32 10.78 -8.12
CA GLN A 58 -29.48 11.36 -7.08
C GLN A 58 -29.23 10.34 -5.97
N ILE A 59 -27.97 10.24 -5.56
CA ILE A 59 -27.58 9.50 -4.34
C ILE A 59 -27.87 10.40 -3.13
N THR A 60 -28.61 9.87 -2.17
CA THR A 60 -29.04 10.59 -0.97
C THR A 60 -28.46 10.02 0.31
N GLY A 61 -27.64 8.98 0.22
CA GLY A 61 -26.99 8.36 1.37
C GLY A 61 -26.51 6.93 1.10
N VAL A 62 -26.31 6.22 2.19
CA VAL A 62 -25.89 4.81 2.19
C VAL A 62 -26.73 3.98 3.15
N GLN A 63 -26.97 2.71 2.80
CA GLN A 63 -27.48 1.71 3.72
C GLN A 63 -26.31 1.06 4.45
N VAL A 64 -26.43 0.93 5.76
CA VAL A 64 -25.39 0.38 6.64
C VAL A 64 -25.93 -0.75 7.50
N GLU A 65 -25.03 -1.61 7.98
CA GLU A 65 -25.30 -2.66 8.96
C GLU A 65 -24.25 -2.60 10.07
N TYR A 66 -24.69 -2.44 11.30
CA TYR A 66 -23.83 -2.50 12.49
C TYR A 66 -23.48 -3.95 12.78
N ARG A 67 -22.21 -4.32 12.70
CA ARG A 67 -21.76 -5.72 12.76
C ARG A 67 -22.04 -6.41 14.09
N GLU A 68 -22.09 -5.68 15.20
CA GLU A 68 -22.36 -6.25 16.52
C GLU A 68 -23.82 -6.63 16.72
N SER A 69 -24.72 -5.78 16.25
CA SER A 69 -26.18 -5.96 16.46
C SER A 69 -26.88 -6.59 15.25
N GLY A 70 -26.27 -6.56 14.06
CA GLY A 70 -26.93 -6.88 12.80
C GLY A 70 -28.01 -5.87 12.39
N GLN A 71 -28.15 -4.78 13.15
CA GLN A 71 -29.14 -3.74 12.85
C GLN A 71 -28.74 -2.99 11.57
N ARG A 72 -29.74 -2.78 10.71
CA ARG A 72 -29.61 -1.97 9.50
C ARG A 72 -30.17 -0.58 9.71
N ASP A 73 -29.54 0.39 9.08
CA ASP A 73 -29.93 1.80 9.15
C ASP A 73 -29.56 2.53 7.84
N TYR A 74 -30.04 3.78 7.72
CA TYR A 74 -29.76 4.64 6.57
C TYR A 74 -29.03 5.90 7.06
N LEU A 75 -27.87 6.17 6.49
CA LEU A 75 -27.13 7.40 6.73
C LEU A 75 -27.34 8.34 5.54
N ASN A 76 -28.10 9.41 5.79
CA ASN A 76 -28.36 10.43 4.75
C ASN A 76 -27.12 11.29 4.50
N ALA A 77 -26.85 11.60 3.25
CA ALA A 77 -25.74 12.43 2.83
C ALA A 77 -26.02 13.14 1.52
N ASN A 78 -25.48 14.34 1.36
CA ASN A 78 -25.52 15.09 0.09
C ASN A 78 -24.41 14.64 -0.87
N LEU A 79 -23.37 13.98 -0.37
CA LEU A 79 -22.26 13.41 -1.11
C LEU A 79 -21.79 12.12 -0.43
N VAL A 80 -21.58 11.08 -1.21
CA VAL A 80 -20.95 9.83 -0.76
C VAL A 80 -19.60 9.67 -1.44
N VAL A 81 -18.54 9.50 -0.66
CA VAL A 81 -17.17 9.26 -1.16
C VAL A 81 -16.75 7.84 -0.81
N ASP A 82 -16.52 7.01 -1.82
CA ASP A 82 -16.02 5.65 -1.63
C ASP A 82 -14.49 5.63 -1.73
N SER A 83 -13.83 5.42 -0.60
CA SER A 83 -12.38 5.27 -0.48
C SER A 83 -11.94 3.84 -0.19
N THR A 84 -12.77 2.83 -0.48
CA THR A 84 -12.48 1.41 -0.20
C THR A 84 -11.46 0.79 -1.16
N GLY A 85 -11.03 1.53 -2.17
CA GLY A 85 -9.95 1.15 -3.08
C GLY A 85 -10.34 -0.01 -4.01
N ARG A 86 -9.45 -0.99 -4.17
CA ARG A 86 -9.64 -2.11 -5.11
C ARG A 86 -10.83 -3.00 -4.78
N GLY A 87 -11.21 -3.06 -3.51
CA GLY A 87 -12.37 -3.81 -3.04
C GLY A 87 -13.70 -3.08 -3.15
N SER A 88 -13.73 -1.90 -3.78
CA SER A 88 -14.93 -1.10 -3.94
C SER A 88 -16.07 -1.88 -4.59
N ARG A 89 -17.22 -1.84 -3.94
CA ARG A 89 -18.48 -2.40 -4.46
C ARG A 89 -19.30 -1.40 -5.26
N THR A 90 -18.89 -0.13 -5.29
CA THR A 90 -19.60 0.94 -6.00
C THR A 90 -19.92 0.62 -7.46
N PRO A 91 -19.01 0.00 -8.27
CA PRO A 91 -19.35 -0.38 -9.63
C PRO A 91 -20.55 -1.33 -9.74
N HIS A 92 -20.68 -2.26 -8.79
CA HIS A 92 -21.82 -3.17 -8.72
C HIS A 92 -23.09 -2.44 -8.32
N TRP A 93 -23.02 -1.57 -7.30
CA TRP A 93 -24.17 -0.78 -6.86
C TRP A 93 -24.68 0.17 -7.95
N LEU A 94 -23.78 0.79 -8.72
CA LEU A 94 -24.16 1.65 -9.84
C LEU A 94 -24.86 0.84 -10.95
N LYS A 95 -24.36 -0.35 -11.25
CA LYS A 95 -25.00 -1.26 -12.21
C LYS A 95 -26.41 -1.66 -11.74
N ASP A 96 -26.57 -1.99 -10.47
CA ASP A 96 -27.87 -2.38 -9.87
C ASP A 96 -28.86 -1.20 -9.92
N LEU A 97 -28.37 0.03 -9.92
CA LEU A 97 -29.14 1.26 -10.11
C LEU A 97 -29.43 1.61 -11.58
N GLY A 98 -28.98 0.79 -12.53
CA GLY A 98 -29.21 0.98 -13.95
C GLY A 98 -28.21 1.86 -14.68
N TYR A 99 -27.09 2.21 -14.04
CA TYR A 99 -26.00 2.94 -14.72
C TYR A 99 -25.16 2.00 -15.57
N GLU A 100 -24.72 2.45 -16.72
CA GLU A 100 -23.78 1.71 -17.54
C GLU A 100 -22.43 1.55 -16.82
N PRO A 101 -21.78 0.38 -16.92
CA PRO A 101 -20.45 0.18 -16.37
C PRO A 101 -19.44 1.12 -17.02
N ALA A 102 -18.58 1.74 -16.21
CA ALA A 102 -17.48 2.55 -16.75
C ALA A 102 -16.54 1.67 -17.59
N PRO A 103 -16.11 2.14 -18.79
CA PRO A 103 -15.09 1.43 -19.56
C PRO A 103 -13.81 1.23 -18.73
N GLU A 104 -13.16 0.09 -18.91
CA GLU A 104 -11.98 -0.27 -18.13
C GLU A 104 -10.77 -0.45 -19.05
N SER A 105 -9.60 -0.02 -18.57
CA SER A 105 -8.30 -0.33 -19.14
C SER A 105 -7.47 -1.10 -18.13
N GLU A 106 -6.81 -2.18 -18.57
CA GLU A 106 -6.03 -3.05 -17.71
C GLU A 106 -4.61 -3.22 -18.25
N VAL A 107 -3.62 -3.16 -17.33
CA VAL A 107 -2.23 -3.52 -17.62
C VAL A 107 -1.82 -4.64 -16.67
N ARG A 108 -1.49 -5.79 -17.24
CA ARG A 108 -1.05 -6.98 -16.49
C ARG A 108 0.46 -7.01 -16.37
N VAL A 109 0.96 -6.92 -15.17
CA VAL A 109 2.40 -6.88 -14.86
C VAL A 109 2.84 -7.94 -13.85
N ASP A 110 1.89 -8.59 -13.18
CA ASP A 110 2.11 -9.60 -12.14
C ASP A 110 3.26 -9.26 -11.21
N VAL A 111 3.10 -8.15 -10.47
CA VAL A 111 4.06 -7.70 -9.46
C VAL A 111 3.80 -8.43 -8.16
N GLY A 112 4.85 -9.00 -7.58
CA GLY A 112 4.82 -9.51 -6.22
C GLY A 112 5.99 -9.00 -5.42
N TYR A 113 5.74 -8.61 -4.16
CA TYR A 113 6.79 -8.24 -3.23
C TYR A 113 6.51 -8.80 -1.84
N ALA A 114 7.55 -8.91 -1.05
CA ALA A 114 7.45 -9.32 0.33
C ALA A 114 8.19 -8.31 1.21
N THR A 115 7.63 -8.07 2.40
CA THR A 115 8.14 -7.08 3.35
C THR A 115 8.46 -7.74 4.67
N ARG A 116 9.61 -7.39 5.26
CA ARG A 116 10.04 -7.81 6.60
C ARG A 116 10.63 -6.65 7.37
N VAL A 117 10.42 -6.64 8.68
CA VAL A 117 10.98 -5.64 9.59
C VAL A 117 12.16 -6.22 10.33
N TYR A 118 13.23 -5.43 10.46
CA TYR A 118 14.46 -5.79 11.14
C TYR A 118 14.80 -4.76 12.22
N ARG A 119 15.52 -5.20 13.26
CA ARG A 119 16.10 -4.31 14.25
C ARG A 119 17.24 -3.50 13.62
N ARG A 120 17.23 -2.20 13.83
CA ARG A 120 18.27 -1.29 13.38
C ARG A 120 19.14 -0.89 14.57
N SER A 121 20.43 -1.13 14.46
CA SER A 121 21.37 -0.63 15.46
C SER A 121 21.68 0.85 15.22
N PRO A 122 21.52 1.74 16.21
CA PRO A 122 21.96 3.14 16.06
C PRO A 122 23.47 3.27 15.81
N ALA A 123 24.26 2.25 16.19
CA ALA A 123 25.69 2.19 15.94
C ALA A 123 26.07 1.79 14.50
N ASP A 124 25.10 1.29 13.69
CA ASP A 124 25.37 1.02 12.28
C ASP A 124 25.65 2.34 11.54
N PRO A 125 26.81 2.47 10.87
CA PRO A 125 27.14 3.67 10.10
C PRO A 125 26.05 4.05 9.06
N ARG A 126 25.27 3.07 8.60
CA ARG A 126 24.17 3.25 7.64
C ARG A 126 22.83 3.55 8.30
N SER A 127 22.77 3.65 9.63
CA SER A 127 21.50 3.77 10.38
C SER A 127 20.62 4.95 9.95
N LYS A 128 21.19 5.98 9.31
CA LYS A 128 20.48 7.16 8.80
C LYS A 128 20.26 7.13 7.28
N GLU A 129 20.68 6.07 6.64
CA GLU A 129 20.58 5.93 5.18
C GLU A 129 19.34 5.11 4.83
N TRP A 130 18.88 5.26 3.61
CA TRP A 130 17.92 4.36 2.97
C TRP A 130 18.53 3.84 1.68
N VAL A 131 18.11 2.66 1.27
CA VAL A 131 18.53 2.05 0.02
C VAL A 131 17.32 1.81 -0.85
N LEU A 132 17.44 2.14 -2.12
CA LEU A 132 16.48 1.81 -3.16
C LEU A 132 17.24 1.20 -4.34
N ILE A 133 16.83 0.03 -4.77
CA ILE A 133 17.34 -0.70 -5.93
C ILE A 133 16.20 -0.84 -6.91
N THR A 134 16.31 -0.19 -8.05
CA THR A 134 15.34 -0.29 -9.15
C THR A 134 15.94 -1.05 -10.31
N PRO A 135 15.20 -1.94 -10.96
CA PRO A 135 15.70 -2.77 -12.04
C PRO A 135 15.93 -1.96 -13.31
N GLU A 136 16.85 -2.43 -14.16
CA GLU A 136 17.01 -1.99 -15.54
C GLU A 136 16.11 -2.85 -16.45
N ALA A 137 14.89 -2.38 -16.70
CA ALA A 137 13.98 -3.09 -17.59
C ALA A 137 14.47 -3.04 -19.07
N PRO A 138 14.32 -4.14 -19.87
CA PRO A 138 13.71 -5.42 -19.51
C PRO A 138 14.72 -6.47 -19.00
N LYS A 139 15.97 -6.11 -18.75
CA LYS A 139 17.05 -7.06 -18.39
C LYS A 139 16.90 -7.60 -16.97
N GLU A 140 16.38 -6.76 -16.07
CA GLU A 140 16.23 -7.04 -14.65
C GLU A 140 14.78 -6.90 -14.25
N ASN A 141 14.27 -7.85 -13.44
CA ASN A 141 12.90 -7.86 -12.97
C ASN A 141 12.79 -7.56 -11.47
N ARG A 142 13.90 -7.67 -10.72
CA ARG A 142 13.90 -7.61 -9.25
C ARG A 142 14.22 -6.22 -8.75
N PHE A 143 13.49 -5.79 -7.75
CA PHE A 143 13.68 -4.51 -7.07
C PHE A 143 13.70 -4.70 -5.56
N GLY A 144 14.21 -3.70 -4.84
CA GLY A 144 14.19 -3.70 -3.39
C GLY A 144 14.35 -2.32 -2.79
N GLY A 145 13.85 -2.17 -1.57
CA GLY A 145 14.03 -0.99 -0.76
C GLY A 145 14.18 -1.35 0.70
N ILE A 146 15.08 -0.66 1.40
CA ILE A 146 15.17 -0.72 2.85
C ILE A 146 15.23 0.69 3.41
N PHE A 147 14.36 0.97 4.38
CA PHE A 147 14.14 2.31 4.93
C PHE A 147 14.18 2.27 6.46
N PRO A 148 14.85 3.25 7.10
CA PRO A 148 14.74 3.41 8.54
C PRO A 148 13.33 3.91 8.88
N ILE A 149 12.72 3.31 9.91
CA ILE A 149 11.43 3.73 10.46
C ILE A 149 11.58 3.94 11.97
N GLU A 150 10.52 4.41 12.60
CA GLU A 150 10.48 4.66 14.04
C GLU A 150 10.84 3.43 14.86
N GLY A 151 11.29 3.62 16.11
CA GLY A 151 11.61 2.56 17.08
C GLY A 151 12.87 1.76 16.72
N ASP A 152 13.85 2.42 16.11
CA ASP A 152 15.11 1.80 15.68
C ASP A 152 14.91 0.52 14.86
N ARG A 153 14.12 0.65 13.80
CA ARG A 153 13.77 -0.43 12.90
C ARG A 153 14.12 -0.11 11.45
N TRP A 154 14.37 -1.18 10.69
CA TRP A 154 14.39 -1.17 9.25
C TRP A 154 13.11 -1.82 8.72
N ILE A 155 12.48 -1.23 7.70
CA ILE A 155 11.51 -1.93 6.87
C ILE A 155 12.17 -2.26 5.53
N CYS A 156 12.20 -3.54 5.20
CA CYS A 156 12.77 -4.08 3.96
C CYS A 156 11.64 -4.65 3.11
N SER A 157 11.50 -4.16 1.89
CA SER A 157 10.58 -4.71 0.89
C SER A 157 11.36 -5.07 -0.37
N MET A 158 11.20 -6.29 -0.84
CA MET A 158 11.81 -6.76 -2.09
C MET A 158 10.75 -7.44 -2.94
N GLY A 159 10.88 -7.34 -4.24
CA GLY A 159 9.92 -7.93 -5.16
C GLY A 159 10.40 -7.98 -6.60
N GLY A 160 9.51 -8.42 -7.45
CA GLY A 160 9.77 -8.51 -8.87
C GLY A 160 8.52 -8.48 -9.72
N TRP A 161 8.73 -8.38 -11.01
CA TRP A 161 7.75 -8.28 -12.07
C TRP A 161 7.57 -9.62 -12.76
N HIS A 162 6.44 -9.83 -13.44
CA HIS A 162 6.18 -10.99 -14.31
C HIS A 162 6.30 -12.36 -13.60
N GLY A 163 5.85 -12.42 -12.34
CA GLY A 163 5.84 -13.66 -11.55
C GLY A 163 7.15 -13.95 -10.79
N ASP A 164 8.20 -13.14 -10.97
CA ASP A 164 9.47 -13.28 -10.23
C ASP A 164 9.34 -12.66 -8.82
N HIS A 165 8.47 -13.23 -8.01
CA HIS A 165 8.10 -12.71 -6.70
C HIS A 165 9.13 -13.05 -5.63
N ALA A 166 9.30 -12.15 -4.65
CA ALA A 166 10.11 -12.45 -3.47
C ALA A 166 9.52 -13.62 -2.67
N PRO A 167 10.35 -14.60 -2.25
CA PRO A 167 9.91 -15.76 -1.50
C PRO A 167 9.55 -15.41 -0.05
N MET A 168 8.85 -16.35 0.64
CA MET A 168 8.37 -16.16 1.99
C MET A 168 9.17 -16.95 3.06
N ASP A 169 10.02 -17.84 2.63
CA ASP A 169 10.92 -18.53 3.58
C ASP A 169 12.21 -17.72 3.77
N GLU A 170 12.78 -17.81 4.96
CA GLU A 170 13.89 -16.97 5.39
C GLU A 170 15.15 -17.13 4.51
N ALA A 171 15.51 -18.35 4.20
CA ALA A 171 16.72 -18.63 3.44
C ALA A 171 16.60 -18.11 2.01
N SER A 172 15.48 -18.39 1.34
CA SER A 172 15.22 -17.91 -0.02
C SER A 172 15.01 -16.39 -0.07
N PHE A 173 14.46 -15.78 0.98
CA PHE A 173 14.33 -14.32 1.06
C PHE A 173 15.69 -13.62 1.11
N LEU A 174 16.64 -14.21 1.86
CA LEU A 174 18.02 -13.72 1.92
C LEU A 174 18.76 -13.91 0.58
N GLU A 175 18.58 -15.05 -0.08
CA GLU A 175 19.14 -15.30 -1.42
C GLU A 175 18.53 -14.38 -2.46
N PHE A 176 17.24 -14.06 -2.34
CA PHE A 176 16.60 -13.07 -3.20
C PHE A 176 17.26 -11.69 -3.04
N ALA A 177 17.58 -11.28 -1.81
CA ALA A 177 18.32 -10.05 -1.56
C ALA A 177 19.71 -10.06 -2.20
N ARG A 178 20.41 -11.23 -2.18
CA ARG A 178 21.71 -11.40 -2.79
C ARG A 178 21.66 -11.29 -4.32
N SER A 179 20.53 -11.67 -4.91
CA SER A 179 20.32 -11.65 -6.37
C SER A 179 19.93 -10.27 -6.93
N LEU A 180 19.70 -9.28 -6.07
CA LEU A 180 19.44 -7.92 -6.54
C LEU A 180 20.65 -7.33 -7.25
N PRO A 181 20.45 -6.36 -8.18
CA PRO A 181 21.54 -5.74 -8.92
C PRO A 181 22.63 -5.06 -8.08
N ALA A 182 22.32 -4.74 -6.81
CA ALA A 182 23.27 -4.16 -5.86
C ALA A 182 23.19 -4.86 -4.49
N PRO A 183 24.33 -5.02 -3.78
CA PRO A 183 24.42 -5.85 -2.58
C PRO A 183 23.95 -5.16 -1.29
N ASP A 184 23.57 -3.88 -1.36
CA ASP A 184 23.35 -3.05 -0.16
C ASP A 184 22.28 -3.61 0.77
N ILE A 185 21.14 -4.05 0.23
CA ILE A 185 20.05 -4.64 1.03
C ILE A 185 20.53 -5.93 1.68
N TYR A 186 21.14 -6.84 0.91
CA TYR A 186 21.71 -8.08 1.43
C TYR A 186 22.70 -7.81 2.58
N ASN A 187 23.62 -6.87 2.40
CA ASN A 187 24.64 -6.52 3.40
C ASN A 187 24.05 -5.97 4.71
N ILE A 188 22.86 -5.37 4.65
CA ILE A 188 22.16 -4.92 5.85
C ILE A 188 21.40 -6.07 6.50
N ILE A 189 20.52 -6.76 5.77
CA ILE A 189 19.61 -7.74 6.38
C ILE A 189 20.28 -9.04 6.77
N SER A 190 21.42 -9.39 6.17
CA SER A 190 22.20 -10.59 6.59
C SER A 190 22.82 -10.48 7.98
N GLN A 191 22.92 -9.26 8.52
CA GLN A 191 23.50 -8.99 9.85
C GLN A 191 22.46 -8.47 10.85
N ALA A 192 21.27 -8.11 10.37
CA ALA A 192 20.22 -7.54 11.20
C ALA A 192 19.29 -8.62 11.77
N GLU A 193 18.84 -8.43 12.99
CA GLU A 193 17.87 -9.30 13.65
C GLU A 193 16.48 -9.09 13.03
N PRO A 194 15.84 -10.13 12.44
CA PRO A 194 14.46 -10.02 11.98
C PRO A 194 13.50 -9.95 13.18
N ILE A 195 12.55 -9.03 13.15
CA ILE A 195 11.57 -8.81 14.22
C ILE A 195 10.12 -8.91 13.76
N SER A 196 9.90 -9.38 12.54
CA SER A 196 8.57 -9.69 12.01
C SER A 196 8.63 -10.92 11.10
N ASP A 197 7.46 -11.48 10.79
CA ASP A 197 7.29 -12.42 9.69
C ASP A 197 7.53 -11.74 8.35
N ILE A 198 7.70 -12.54 7.29
CA ILE A 198 7.74 -12.08 5.91
C ILE A 198 6.30 -11.99 5.40
N ILE A 199 5.85 -10.79 5.04
CA ILE A 199 4.47 -10.52 4.63
C ILE A 199 4.43 -10.29 3.11
N PRO A 200 3.77 -11.17 2.34
CA PRO A 200 3.67 -11.04 0.89
C PRO A 200 2.55 -10.10 0.46
N HIS A 201 2.78 -9.43 -0.67
CA HIS A 201 1.79 -8.63 -1.37
C HIS A 201 1.88 -8.92 -2.88
N LYS A 202 0.74 -9.07 -3.55
CA LYS A 202 0.67 -9.35 -4.98
C LYS A 202 -0.29 -8.41 -5.68
N PHE A 203 0.13 -7.93 -6.85
CA PHE A 203 -0.66 -7.14 -7.78
C PHE A 203 -0.59 -7.79 -9.16
N GLN A 204 -1.63 -8.48 -9.57
CA GLN A 204 -1.68 -9.13 -10.88
C GLN A 204 -1.79 -8.11 -12.01
N HIS A 205 -2.56 -7.05 -11.80
CA HIS A 205 -2.84 -6.03 -12.81
C HIS A 205 -3.09 -4.65 -12.19
N SER A 206 -2.90 -3.62 -12.98
CA SER A 206 -3.35 -2.26 -12.71
C SER A 206 -4.62 -2.00 -13.53
N LEU A 207 -5.69 -1.56 -12.87
CA LEU A 207 -7.00 -1.29 -13.46
C LEU A 207 -7.31 0.20 -13.39
N ARG A 208 -7.73 0.77 -14.50
CA ARG A 208 -8.26 2.14 -14.59
C ARG A 208 -9.71 2.07 -15.08
N ARG A 209 -10.62 2.71 -14.35
CA ARG A 209 -12.00 2.95 -14.76
C ARG A 209 -12.16 4.37 -15.31
N HIS A 210 -12.85 4.49 -16.44
CA HIS A 210 -13.08 5.76 -17.12
C HIS A 210 -14.51 6.22 -16.81
N TYR A 211 -14.65 7.12 -15.84
CA TYR A 211 -15.92 7.76 -15.48
C TYR A 211 -15.99 9.11 -16.20
N GLU A 212 -16.38 9.10 -17.47
CA GLU A 212 -16.51 10.29 -18.32
C GLU A 212 -17.98 10.52 -18.68
#